data_cedf41347edd3e90ec341c77935ee8f0
#
_entry.id   cedf41347edd3e90ec341c77935ee8f0
#
_cell.length_a   1.000
_cell.length_b   1.000
_cell.length_c   1.000
_cell.angle_alpha   90.00
_cell.angle_beta   90.00
_cell.angle_gamma   90.00
#
_symmetry.space_group_name_H-M   'P 1'
#
loop_
_entity.id
_entity.type
_entity.pdbx_description
1 polymer ?
#
loop_
_entity_poly.entity_id
_entity_poly.type
_entity_poly.pdbx_seq_one_letter_code
_entity_poly.pdbx_strand_id
1 'polypeptide(L)'
;MCVGRLIFTYEIELGILCKLERCVTTIKDVYKREGLPIYYRKAGGRYYKIITKIPTHSSAEGELKVREKYQSLVGAALSSNLFYWFWLIHSDWHNLRSSELEMFPIPFESFSDEELDKINTLYDTYLNDLYSKSQTTKTGLKCFFARQSKMHIDAIDKFIGEKYGLSEIEIKFLINYDYQYRNAE
;
A
#
# COMPACT_ATOMS: atom_id res chain seq x y z
N MET A 1 30.14 10.74 11.65
CA MET A 1 29.24 10.79 10.47
C MET A 1 27.88 10.06 10.63
N CYS A 2 27.66 9.20 11.62
CA CYS A 2 26.37 8.48 11.77
C CYS A 2 25.24 9.27 12.45
N VAL A 3 25.56 10.17 13.38
CA VAL A 3 24.54 10.87 14.17
C VAL A 3 23.70 11.83 13.33
N GLY A 4 24.27 12.58 12.42
CA GLY A 4 23.54 13.51 11.56
C GLY A 4 22.56 12.81 10.60
N ARG A 5 22.90 11.59 10.14
CA ARG A 5 22.02 10.80 9.26
C ARG A 5 20.82 10.24 10.02
N LEU A 6 20.99 9.83 11.27
CA LEU A 6 19.89 9.33 12.12
C LEU A 6 18.90 10.44 12.47
N ILE A 7 19.39 11.64 12.82
CA ILE A 7 18.54 12.80 13.11
C ILE A 7 17.72 13.18 11.88
N PHE A 8 18.34 13.26 10.71
CA PHE A 8 17.65 13.60 9.45
C PHE A 8 16.57 12.58 9.08
N THR A 9 16.83 11.29 9.28
CA THR A 9 15.82 10.23 9.03
C THR A 9 14.63 10.38 9.98
N TYR A 10 14.88 10.62 11.26
CA TYR A 10 13.82 10.83 12.25
C TYR A 10 12.95 12.05 11.95
N GLU A 11 13.53 13.15 11.47
CA GLU A 11 12.78 14.35 11.08
C GLU A 11 11.86 14.07 9.88
N ILE A 12 12.30 13.29 8.89
CA ILE A 12 11.50 12.88 7.74
C ILE A 12 10.32 12.00 8.19
N GLU A 13 10.58 10.99 9.01
CA GLU A 13 9.56 10.08 9.51
C GLU A 13 8.51 10.81 10.35
N LEU A 14 8.94 11.73 11.22
CA LEU A 14 8.04 12.56 12.00
C LEU A 14 7.20 13.48 11.10
N GLY A 15 7.80 14.06 10.06
CA GLY A 15 7.10 14.86 9.06
C GLY A 15 5.99 14.09 8.35
N ILE A 16 6.28 12.85 7.94
CA ILE A 16 5.29 11.95 7.32
C ILE A 16 4.18 11.63 8.31
N LEU A 17 4.53 11.24 9.55
CA LEU A 17 3.56 10.88 10.58
C LEU A 17 2.60 12.04 10.88
N CYS A 18 3.11 13.25 11.08
CA CYS A 18 2.29 14.44 11.32
C CYS A 18 1.31 14.73 10.17
N LYS A 19 1.68 14.41 8.92
CA LYS A 19 0.80 14.57 7.77
C LYS A 19 -0.29 13.50 7.72
N LEU A 20 0.05 12.26 8.04
CA LEU A 20 -0.93 11.17 8.16
C LEU A 20 -1.94 11.46 9.29
N GLU A 21 -1.50 11.95 10.45
CA GLU A 21 -2.36 12.29 11.59
C GLU A 21 -3.37 13.42 11.29
N ARG A 22 -3.11 14.23 10.29
CA ARG A 22 -4.08 15.26 9.83
C ARG A 22 -5.25 14.67 9.03
N CYS A 23 -5.13 13.44 8.55
CA CYS A 23 -6.22 12.77 7.84
C CYS A 23 -7.26 12.30 8.86
N VAL A 24 -8.44 12.87 8.79
CA VAL A 24 -9.56 12.58 9.71
C VAL A 24 -10.21 11.23 9.38
N THR A 25 -10.15 10.83 8.10
CA THR A 25 -10.78 9.61 7.59
C THR A 25 -9.79 8.47 7.41
N THR A 26 -10.27 7.26 7.65
CA THR A 26 -9.50 6.01 7.53
C THR A 26 -10.22 5.04 6.58
N ILE A 27 -9.58 3.93 6.25
CA ILE A 27 -10.22 2.88 5.44
C ILE A 27 -11.51 2.37 6.10
N LYS A 28 -11.59 2.37 7.44
CA LYS A 28 -12.80 1.97 8.17
C LYS A 28 -14.03 2.79 7.78
N ASP A 29 -13.85 4.08 7.46
CA ASP A 29 -14.96 4.99 7.13
C ASP A 29 -15.59 4.69 5.75
N VAL A 30 -14.87 3.97 4.90
CA VAL A 30 -15.35 3.52 3.58
C VAL A 30 -15.70 2.04 3.54
N TYR A 31 -15.56 1.32 4.66
CA TYR A 31 -16.01 -0.07 4.77
C TYR A 31 -17.51 -0.18 4.46
N LYS A 32 -17.88 -1.19 3.69
CA LYS A 32 -19.27 -1.46 3.34
C LYS A 32 -19.47 -2.96 3.16
N ARG A 33 -20.38 -3.55 3.94
CA ARG A 33 -20.67 -5.00 3.90
C ARG A 33 -21.01 -5.51 2.50
N GLU A 34 -21.78 -4.74 1.72
CA GLU A 34 -22.15 -5.01 0.33
C GLU A 34 -21.22 -4.29 -0.68
N GLY A 35 -20.02 -3.92 -0.25
CA GLY A 35 -19.03 -3.24 -1.08
C GLY A 35 -18.23 -4.21 -1.96
N LEU A 36 -17.36 -3.64 -2.80
CA LEU A 36 -16.44 -4.42 -3.61
C LEU A 36 -15.26 -4.95 -2.77
N PRO A 37 -14.85 -6.20 -2.99
CA PRO A 37 -13.78 -6.83 -2.22
C PRO A 37 -12.40 -6.34 -2.66
N ILE A 38 -11.50 -6.27 -1.68
CA ILE A 38 -10.05 -6.18 -1.85
C ILE A 38 -9.48 -7.38 -1.11
N TYR A 39 -8.64 -8.14 -1.79
CA TYR A 39 -8.00 -9.32 -1.22
C TYR A 39 -6.56 -9.00 -0.84
N TYR A 40 -6.12 -9.48 0.32
CA TYR A 40 -4.78 -9.25 0.83
C TYR A 40 -4.19 -10.51 1.47
N ARG A 41 -2.88 -10.65 1.43
CA ARG A 41 -2.21 -11.74 2.10
C ARG A 41 -1.97 -11.40 3.58
N LYS A 42 -2.53 -12.20 4.48
CA LYS A 42 -2.41 -12.04 5.94
C LYS A 42 -1.00 -12.32 6.48
N ALA A 43 -0.25 -13.20 5.82
CA ALA A 43 1.10 -13.58 6.22
C ALA A 43 2.13 -13.10 5.18
N GLY A 44 3.40 -13.03 5.53
CA GLY A 44 4.45 -12.73 4.56
C GLY A 44 5.52 -11.75 5.04
N GLY A 45 5.52 -11.38 6.33
CA GLY A 45 6.59 -10.59 6.93
C GLY A 45 6.84 -9.24 6.26
N ARG A 46 8.09 -8.81 6.27
CA ARG A 46 8.56 -7.49 5.82
C ARG A 46 8.78 -7.42 4.30
N TYR A 47 7.85 -7.96 3.49
CA TYR A 47 7.90 -7.87 2.03
C TYR A 47 6.78 -6.95 1.49
N TYR A 48 6.81 -6.70 0.18
CA TYR A 48 5.72 -6.00 -0.49
C TYR A 48 4.39 -6.71 -0.25
N LYS A 49 3.37 -5.96 0.14
CA LYS A 49 2.05 -6.53 0.36
C LYS A 49 1.39 -6.86 -0.97
N ILE A 50 0.80 -8.03 -1.04
CA ILE A 50 0.01 -8.45 -2.22
C ILE A 50 -1.42 -8.07 -1.94
N ILE A 51 -1.90 -7.07 -2.68
CA ILE A 51 -3.25 -6.51 -2.58
C ILE A 51 -3.87 -6.62 -3.97
N THR A 52 -5.03 -7.26 -4.09
CA THR A 52 -5.63 -7.57 -5.39
C THR A 52 -7.15 -7.32 -5.40
N LYS A 53 -7.73 -7.14 -6.60
CA LYS A 53 -9.18 -7.04 -6.80
C LYS A 53 -9.85 -8.41 -6.98
N ILE A 54 -9.06 -9.45 -7.26
CA ILE A 54 -9.55 -10.82 -7.47
C ILE A 54 -8.92 -11.76 -6.45
N PRO A 55 -9.64 -12.81 -5.99
CA PRO A 55 -9.10 -13.73 -5.01
C PRO A 55 -7.92 -14.54 -5.57
N THR A 56 -6.95 -14.79 -4.73
CA THR A 56 -5.79 -15.63 -5.04
C THR A 56 -6.00 -17.09 -4.62
N HIS A 57 -7.06 -17.34 -3.85
CA HIS A 57 -7.42 -18.63 -3.26
C HIS A 57 -6.35 -19.19 -2.30
N SER A 58 -5.50 -18.34 -1.76
CA SER A 58 -4.54 -18.72 -0.73
C SER A 58 -5.24 -18.91 0.62
N SER A 59 -4.85 -19.92 1.39
CA SER A 59 -5.34 -20.10 2.77
C SER A 59 -4.98 -18.95 3.72
N ALA A 60 -3.95 -18.18 3.37
CA ALA A 60 -3.52 -16.98 4.08
C ALA A 60 -4.17 -15.70 3.53
N GLU A 61 -5.21 -15.81 2.71
CA GLU A 61 -5.91 -14.65 2.16
C GLU A 61 -6.91 -14.05 3.15
N GLY A 62 -7.01 -12.73 3.17
CA GLY A 62 -8.05 -11.96 3.82
C GLY A 62 -8.84 -11.14 2.80
N GLU A 63 -10.04 -10.75 3.18
CA GLU A 63 -10.93 -9.92 2.37
C GLU A 63 -11.32 -8.68 3.17
N LEU A 64 -11.29 -7.52 2.50
CA LEU A 64 -11.81 -6.25 3.00
C LEU A 64 -12.78 -5.70 1.98
N LYS A 65 -14.00 -5.34 2.38
CA LYS A 65 -15.01 -4.78 1.49
C LYS A 65 -15.15 -3.28 1.69
N VAL A 66 -15.08 -2.53 0.60
CA VAL A 66 -15.16 -1.08 0.62
C VAL A 66 -16.18 -0.56 -0.38
N ARG A 67 -16.61 0.70 -0.23
CA ARG A 67 -17.47 1.35 -1.21
C ARG A 67 -16.82 1.29 -2.60
N GLU A 68 -17.59 0.93 -3.63
CA GLU A 68 -17.13 0.76 -5.01
C GLU A 68 -16.28 1.92 -5.51
N LYS A 69 -16.74 3.16 -5.30
CA LYS A 69 -16.02 4.39 -5.67
C LYS A 69 -14.56 4.41 -5.19
N TYR A 70 -14.25 3.78 -4.06
CA TYR A 70 -12.94 3.84 -3.42
C TYR A 70 -12.13 2.54 -3.51
N GLN A 71 -12.63 1.50 -4.18
CA GLN A 71 -11.94 0.21 -4.25
C GLN A 71 -10.50 0.35 -4.78
N SER A 72 -10.33 1.03 -5.91
CA SER A 72 -9.01 1.20 -6.52
C SER A 72 -8.09 2.10 -5.70
N LEU A 73 -8.62 3.18 -5.11
CA LEU A 73 -7.85 4.06 -4.25
C LEU A 73 -7.34 3.30 -3.02
N VAL A 74 -8.20 2.55 -2.34
CA VAL A 74 -7.80 1.75 -1.18
C VAL A 74 -6.82 0.66 -1.57
N GLY A 75 -7.06 -0.06 -2.67
CA GLY A 75 -6.14 -1.09 -3.17
C GLY A 75 -4.76 -0.54 -3.53
N ALA A 76 -4.71 0.61 -4.21
CA ALA A 76 -3.47 1.31 -4.55
C ALA A 76 -2.74 1.78 -3.28
N ALA A 77 -3.45 2.44 -2.36
CA ALA A 77 -2.88 2.93 -1.11
C ALA A 77 -2.29 1.79 -0.27
N LEU A 78 -2.98 0.66 -0.14
CA LEU A 78 -2.48 -0.53 0.56
C LEU A 78 -1.31 -1.24 -0.16
N SER A 79 -1.13 -1.01 -1.46
CA SER A 79 0.00 -1.52 -2.24
C SER A 79 1.24 -0.60 -2.17
N SER A 80 1.10 0.60 -1.63
CA SER A 80 2.12 1.64 -1.60
C SER A 80 3.26 1.38 -0.61
N ASN A 81 4.39 2.06 -0.80
CA ASN A 81 5.49 2.10 0.17
C ASN A 81 5.08 2.90 1.41
N LEU A 82 4.19 3.88 1.27
CA LEU A 82 3.64 4.64 2.41
C LEU A 82 2.88 3.71 3.37
N PHE A 83 2.00 2.84 2.85
CA PHE A 83 1.32 1.86 3.70
C PHE A 83 2.29 0.85 4.31
N TYR A 84 3.28 0.38 3.55
CA TYR A 84 4.30 -0.53 4.08
C TYR A 84 5.04 0.08 5.28
N TRP A 85 5.48 1.33 5.17
CA TRP A 85 6.14 2.06 6.26
C TRP A 85 5.19 2.25 7.45
N PHE A 86 3.94 2.69 7.21
CA PHE A 86 2.92 2.84 8.25
C PHE A 86 2.67 1.51 8.98
N TRP A 87 2.53 0.42 8.24
CA TRP A 87 2.34 -0.90 8.82
C TRP A 87 3.52 -1.33 9.70
N LEU A 88 4.76 -1.04 9.32
CA LEU A 88 5.94 -1.38 10.13
C LEU A 88 5.95 -0.67 11.49
N ILE A 89 5.49 0.57 11.58
CA ILE A 89 5.47 1.32 12.84
C ILE A 89 4.27 0.97 13.74
N HIS A 90 3.24 0.27 13.21
CA HIS A 90 2.01 -0.04 13.94
C HIS A 90 1.74 -1.54 14.14
N SER A 91 2.63 -2.43 13.66
CA SER A 91 2.38 -3.88 13.63
C SER A 91 3.47 -4.72 14.28
N ASP A 92 3.21 -6.04 14.35
CA ASP A 92 4.20 -7.04 14.78
C ASP A 92 5.18 -7.49 13.69
N TRP A 93 5.11 -6.91 12.49
CA TRP A 93 5.94 -7.19 11.31
C TRP A 93 5.76 -8.58 10.68
N HIS A 94 4.84 -9.39 11.18
CA HIS A 94 4.61 -10.76 10.72
C HIS A 94 3.30 -10.90 9.98
N ASN A 95 2.21 -10.44 10.59
CA ASN A 95 0.86 -10.61 10.07
C ASN A 95 0.28 -9.27 9.66
N LEU A 96 -0.52 -9.29 8.60
CA LEU A 96 -1.33 -8.16 8.17
C LEU A 96 -2.77 -8.43 8.60
N ARG A 97 -3.22 -7.74 9.65
CA ARG A 97 -4.57 -7.88 10.21
C ARG A 97 -5.53 -6.88 9.58
N SER A 98 -6.83 -7.21 9.55
CA SER A 98 -7.84 -6.27 9.04
C SER A 98 -7.84 -4.94 9.80
N SER A 99 -7.64 -4.98 11.13
CA SER A 99 -7.54 -3.76 11.94
C SER A 99 -6.41 -2.83 11.52
N GLU A 100 -5.27 -3.37 11.07
CA GLU A 100 -4.13 -2.59 10.57
C GLU A 100 -4.42 -1.96 9.20
N LEU A 101 -5.24 -2.62 8.38
CA LEU A 101 -5.74 -2.03 7.13
C LEU A 101 -6.76 -0.93 7.41
N GLU A 102 -7.74 -1.24 8.28
CA GLU A 102 -8.85 -0.34 8.59
C GLU A 102 -8.41 0.98 9.23
N MET A 103 -7.33 0.96 10.03
CA MET A 103 -6.81 2.16 10.69
C MET A 103 -5.94 3.04 9.77
N PHE A 104 -5.59 2.58 8.56
CA PHE A 104 -4.76 3.37 7.66
C PHE A 104 -5.51 4.63 7.20
N PRO A 105 -4.96 5.84 7.47
CA PRO A 105 -5.62 7.08 7.12
C PRO A 105 -5.53 7.33 5.61
N ILE A 106 -6.64 7.73 4.99
CA ILE A 106 -6.70 8.16 3.59
C ILE A 106 -7.54 9.44 3.51
N PRO A 107 -7.03 10.54 2.90
CA PRO A 107 -7.76 11.78 2.75
C PRO A 107 -8.77 11.70 1.58
N PHE A 108 -9.84 10.91 1.73
CA PHE A 108 -10.81 10.62 0.67
C PHE A 108 -11.40 11.88 0.03
N GLU A 109 -11.65 12.92 0.83
CA GLU A 109 -12.22 14.18 0.36
C GLU A 109 -11.25 15.00 -0.53
N SER A 110 -9.97 14.70 -0.50
CA SER A 110 -8.97 15.41 -1.32
C SER A 110 -8.87 14.88 -2.75
N PHE A 111 -9.63 13.82 -3.09
CA PHE A 111 -9.65 13.25 -4.43
C PHE A 111 -10.89 13.67 -5.21
N SER A 112 -10.69 14.36 -6.34
CA SER A 112 -11.75 14.58 -7.32
C SER A 112 -12.11 13.29 -8.07
N ASP A 113 -13.24 13.28 -8.77
CA ASP A 113 -13.64 12.10 -9.56
C ASP A 113 -12.61 11.78 -10.67
N GLU A 114 -12.03 12.80 -11.31
CA GLU A 114 -10.94 12.64 -12.29
C GLU A 114 -9.68 12.01 -11.68
N GLU A 115 -9.36 12.34 -10.44
CA GLU A 115 -8.23 11.78 -9.72
C GLU A 115 -8.49 10.34 -9.25
N LEU A 116 -9.75 10.02 -8.94
CA LEU A 116 -10.16 8.65 -8.68
C LEU A 116 -10.04 7.79 -9.95
N ASP A 117 -10.38 8.32 -11.12
CA ASP A 117 -10.17 7.63 -12.40
C ASP A 117 -8.68 7.43 -12.70
N LYS A 118 -7.86 8.44 -12.39
CA LYS A 118 -6.40 8.35 -12.55
C LYS A 118 -5.80 7.29 -11.65
N ILE A 119 -6.17 7.24 -10.36
CA ILE A 119 -5.65 6.21 -9.45
C ILE A 119 -6.18 4.83 -9.82
N ASN A 120 -7.40 4.71 -10.34
CA ASN A 120 -7.91 3.47 -10.87
C ASN A 120 -7.02 2.95 -12.02
N THR A 121 -6.68 3.81 -12.97
CA THR A 121 -5.78 3.49 -14.09
C THR A 121 -4.39 3.06 -13.60
N LEU A 122 -3.80 3.77 -12.63
CA LEU A 122 -2.50 3.42 -12.06
C LEU A 122 -2.54 2.06 -11.36
N TYR A 123 -3.59 1.81 -10.58
CA TYR A 123 -3.75 0.56 -9.86
C TYR A 123 -4.01 -0.63 -10.79
N ASP A 124 -4.85 -0.47 -11.81
CA ASP A 124 -5.10 -1.51 -12.80
C ASP A 124 -3.84 -1.81 -13.63
N THR A 125 -3.03 -0.80 -13.97
CA THR A 125 -1.74 -0.98 -14.61
C THR A 125 -0.79 -1.80 -13.72
N TYR A 126 -0.71 -1.47 -12.43
CA TYR A 126 0.06 -2.25 -11.46
C TYR A 126 -0.43 -3.70 -11.38
N LEU A 127 -1.74 -3.92 -11.26
CA LEU A 127 -2.30 -5.27 -11.16
C LEU A 127 -2.06 -6.11 -12.42
N ASN A 128 -2.21 -5.51 -13.61
CA ASN A 128 -1.93 -6.20 -14.87
C ASN A 128 -0.46 -6.63 -14.96
N ASP A 129 0.47 -5.75 -14.58
CA ASP A 129 1.89 -6.07 -14.54
C ASP A 129 2.20 -7.14 -13.49
N LEU A 130 1.61 -7.06 -12.29
CA LEU A 130 1.74 -8.05 -11.23
C LEU A 130 1.24 -9.44 -11.67
N TYR A 131 0.08 -9.49 -12.33
CA TYR A 131 -0.50 -10.75 -12.82
C TYR A 131 0.31 -11.36 -13.95
N SER A 132 0.81 -10.54 -14.88
CA SER A 132 1.64 -11.01 -16.01
C SER A 132 2.95 -11.66 -15.55
N LYS A 133 3.49 -11.22 -14.42
CA LYS A 133 4.74 -11.73 -13.82
C LYS A 133 4.50 -12.85 -12.78
N SER A 134 3.23 -13.19 -12.51
CA SER A 134 2.91 -14.25 -11.55
C SER A 134 3.30 -15.63 -12.09
N GLN A 135 3.66 -16.53 -11.19
CA GLN A 135 3.94 -17.93 -11.50
C GLN A 135 2.92 -18.84 -10.84
N THR A 136 2.53 -19.89 -11.53
CA THR A 136 1.64 -20.90 -10.95
C THR A 136 2.49 -22.06 -10.41
N THR A 137 2.31 -22.35 -9.12
CA THR A 137 2.97 -23.50 -8.48
C THR A 137 2.42 -24.83 -9.03
N LYS A 138 3.13 -25.94 -8.75
CA LYS A 138 2.66 -27.29 -9.09
C LYS A 138 1.30 -27.63 -8.46
N THR A 139 0.94 -26.95 -7.36
CA THR A 139 -0.34 -27.13 -6.65
C THR A 139 -1.44 -26.19 -7.16
N GLY A 140 -1.19 -25.42 -8.24
CA GLY A 140 -2.17 -24.51 -8.82
C GLY A 140 -2.29 -23.13 -8.15
N LEU A 141 -1.49 -22.85 -7.10
CA LEU A 141 -1.50 -21.56 -6.43
C LEU A 141 -0.67 -20.52 -7.22
N LYS A 142 -1.16 -19.31 -7.32
CA LYS A 142 -0.42 -18.18 -7.91
C LYS A 142 0.54 -17.56 -6.90
N CYS A 143 1.81 -17.45 -7.30
CA CYS A 143 2.83 -16.68 -6.60
C CYS A 143 3.05 -15.35 -7.28
N PHE A 144 2.99 -14.27 -6.51
CA PHE A 144 3.15 -12.89 -6.99
C PHE A 144 4.50 -12.34 -6.54
N PHE A 145 5.13 -11.58 -7.43
CA PHE A 145 6.44 -10.98 -7.21
C PHE A 145 6.36 -9.45 -7.32
N ALA A 146 5.70 -8.81 -6.34
CA ALA A 146 5.44 -7.37 -6.38
C ALA A 146 6.71 -6.52 -6.53
N ARG A 147 7.88 -7.00 -6.09
CA ARG A 147 9.17 -6.33 -6.33
C ARG A 147 9.47 -6.10 -7.81
N GLN A 148 9.01 -6.99 -8.70
CA GLN A 148 9.20 -6.85 -10.15
C GLN A 148 8.29 -5.77 -10.76
N SER A 149 7.25 -5.35 -10.03
CA SER A 149 6.32 -4.31 -10.40
C SER A 149 6.57 -2.98 -9.66
N LYS A 150 7.76 -2.84 -9.05
CA LYS A 150 8.11 -1.70 -8.19
C LYS A 150 7.91 -0.35 -8.88
N MET A 151 8.21 -0.23 -10.17
CA MET A 151 8.02 1.02 -10.90
C MET A 151 6.56 1.54 -10.85
N HIS A 152 5.59 0.63 -10.85
CA HIS A 152 4.16 0.99 -10.75
C HIS A 152 3.79 1.35 -9.31
N ILE A 153 4.37 0.68 -8.32
CA ILE A 153 4.21 1.03 -6.90
C ILE A 153 4.77 2.44 -6.66
N ASP A 154 5.95 2.76 -7.20
CA ASP A 154 6.56 4.08 -7.08
C ASP A 154 5.73 5.18 -7.76
N ALA A 155 5.03 4.86 -8.86
CA ALA A 155 4.10 5.80 -9.51
C ALA A 155 2.86 6.05 -8.64
N ILE A 156 2.34 5.01 -7.99
CA ILE A 156 1.27 5.13 -7.00
C ILE A 156 1.72 6.01 -5.82
N ASP A 157 2.92 5.76 -5.25
CA ASP A 157 3.45 6.54 -4.13
C ASP A 157 3.58 8.03 -4.44
N LYS A 158 4.03 8.37 -5.64
CA LYS A 158 4.12 9.77 -6.08
C LYS A 158 2.74 10.41 -6.12
N PHE A 159 1.78 9.74 -6.75
CA PHE A 159 0.44 10.26 -6.90
C PHE A 159 -0.31 10.41 -5.57
N ILE A 160 -0.30 9.38 -4.72
CA ILE A 160 -0.97 9.46 -3.42
C ILE A 160 -0.21 10.36 -2.44
N GLY A 161 1.13 10.39 -2.49
CA GLY A 161 1.96 11.22 -1.64
C GLY A 161 1.63 12.71 -1.77
N GLU A 162 1.34 13.18 -2.98
CA GLU A 162 0.87 14.55 -3.23
C GLU A 162 -0.41 14.87 -2.44
N LYS A 163 -1.32 13.89 -2.30
CA LYS A 163 -2.59 14.05 -1.59
C LYS A 163 -2.43 14.15 -0.07
N TYR A 164 -1.38 13.57 0.47
CA TYR A 164 -0.98 13.77 1.87
C TYR A 164 -0.14 15.03 2.08
N GLY A 165 0.19 15.77 1.01
CA GLY A 165 1.10 16.90 1.06
C GLY A 165 2.54 16.49 1.39
N LEU A 166 2.95 15.28 1.00
CA LEU A 166 4.33 14.83 1.17
C LEU A 166 5.25 15.59 0.21
N SER A 167 6.42 15.99 0.72
CA SER A 167 7.48 16.57 -0.09
C SER A 167 8.18 15.49 -0.95
N GLU A 168 8.88 15.91 -1.98
CA GLU A 168 9.68 15.00 -2.80
C GLU A 168 10.70 14.19 -1.99
N ILE A 169 11.26 14.78 -0.94
CA ILE A 169 12.22 14.12 -0.03
C ILE A 169 11.52 13.00 0.75
N GLU A 170 10.32 13.26 1.28
CA GLU A 170 9.53 12.26 2.01
C GLU A 170 9.06 11.12 1.09
N ILE A 171 8.60 11.44 -0.12
CA ILE A 171 8.22 10.43 -1.12
C ILE A 171 9.44 9.57 -1.50
N LYS A 172 10.58 10.20 -1.75
CA LYS A 172 11.83 9.49 -2.07
C LYS A 172 12.32 8.63 -0.90
N PHE A 173 12.15 9.10 0.32
CA PHE A 173 12.44 8.33 1.53
C PHE A 173 11.57 7.05 1.57
N LEU A 174 10.26 7.17 1.39
CA LEU A 174 9.33 6.03 1.40
C LEU A 174 9.64 5.01 0.28
N ILE A 175 9.87 5.48 -0.94
CA ILE A 175 10.22 4.64 -2.10
C ILE A 175 11.48 3.80 -1.84
N ASN A 176 12.45 4.35 -1.09
CA ASN A 176 13.70 3.68 -0.78
C ASN A 176 13.71 3.00 0.60
N TYR A 177 12.63 3.10 1.36
CA TYR A 177 12.54 2.53 2.70
C TYR A 177 12.65 1.01 2.64
N ASP A 178 13.56 0.45 3.41
CA ASP A 178 13.85 -0.99 3.42
C ASP A 178 14.16 -1.59 2.03
N TYR A 179 14.55 -0.77 1.05
CA TYR A 179 14.73 -1.19 -0.34
C TYR A 179 15.62 -2.43 -0.48
N GLN A 180 16.77 -2.45 0.18
CA GLN A 180 17.71 -3.57 0.11
C GLN A 180 17.09 -4.87 0.65
N TYR A 181 16.37 -4.78 1.77
CA TYR A 181 15.70 -5.93 2.37
C TYR A 181 14.54 -6.45 1.51
N ARG A 182 13.68 -5.55 1.01
CA ARG A 182 12.48 -5.90 0.23
C ARG A 182 12.78 -6.42 -1.16
N ASN A 183 13.97 -6.09 -1.71
CA ASN A 183 14.41 -6.50 -3.04
C ASN A 183 15.56 -7.52 -2.99
N ALA A 184 15.97 -8.00 -1.82
CA ALA A 184 16.89 -9.13 -1.70
C ALA A 184 16.30 -10.37 -2.42
N GLU A 185 17.18 -11.14 -3.05
CA GLU A 185 16.84 -12.39 -3.75
C GLU A 185 16.54 -13.53 -2.76
#